data_77ca13f6c8c902736ba76547e04e80e7
#
_entry.id   77ca13f6c8c902736ba76547e04e80e7
#
_cell.length_a   1.000
_cell.length_b   1.000
_cell.length_c   1.000
_cell.angle_alpha   90.00
_cell.angle_beta   90.00
_cell.angle_gamma   90.00
#
_symmetry.space_group_name_H-M   'P 1'
#
loop_
_entity.id
_entity.type
_entity.pdbx_description
1 polymer ?
#
loop_
_entity_poly.entity_id
_entity_poly.type
_entity_poly.pdbx_seq_one_letter_code
_entity_poly.pdbx_strand_id
1 'polypeptide(L)'
;TENPYDQQKVCNYVQELKSVGVDGLRWDAAKHIGVPSEGDDFWKSVTQYGLYNYGEILGGPDDRSTGNEDIMKEYTDYISVTDSNYGKELRDSFNSGKAPTSSGNWSEKGISNEKLLYWGESHDTWSNNKDWGFSNEMSQNVIDRAYAVAASRNKVTALYFSRPSSTNKESIKMGEKGSTHYTSSEVAQINKFHNAMDGKADYYTVSDGCSVITRKDGGAVIVKGSGSGEVSVENGGGYAKPGTYTDAVSGNTFTITSSTISGTI
;
A
#
# COMPACT_ATOMS: atom_id res chain seq x y z
N THR A 1 20.32 0.50 -20.07
CA THR A 1 18.95 0.86 -20.45
C THR A 1 18.88 2.06 -21.38
N GLU A 2 19.94 2.86 -21.49
CA GLU A 2 20.02 4.01 -22.41
C GLU A 2 20.12 3.60 -23.90
N ASN A 3 20.43 2.32 -24.19
CA ASN A 3 20.60 1.83 -25.56
C ASN A 3 19.23 1.76 -26.27
N PRO A 4 19.03 2.50 -27.40
CA PRO A 4 17.76 2.50 -28.13
C PRO A 4 17.37 1.12 -28.71
N TYR A 5 18.35 0.28 -29.01
CA TYR A 5 18.06 -1.08 -29.50
C TYR A 5 17.43 -1.94 -28.41
N ASP A 6 17.95 -1.88 -27.18
CA ASP A 6 17.41 -2.63 -26.05
C ASP A 6 16.01 -2.10 -25.67
N GLN A 7 15.83 -0.79 -25.65
CA GLN A 7 14.52 -0.16 -25.43
C GLN A 7 13.51 -0.64 -26.49
N GLN A 8 13.89 -0.70 -27.77
CA GLN A 8 12.99 -1.19 -28.81
C GLN A 8 12.61 -2.67 -28.61
N LYS A 9 13.51 -3.51 -28.12
CA LYS A 9 13.20 -4.93 -27.82
C LYS A 9 12.17 -5.01 -26.68
N VAL A 10 12.33 -4.23 -25.63
CA VAL A 10 11.36 -4.17 -24.52
C VAL A 10 10.02 -3.60 -25.00
N CYS A 11 10.02 -2.56 -25.83
CA CYS A 11 8.81 -2.02 -26.43
C CYS A 11 8.02 -3.08 -27.23
N ASN A 12 8.71 -3.87 -28.05
CA ASN A 12 8.09 -4.95 -28.82
C ASN A 12 7.46 -5.99 -27.87
N TYR A 13 8.17 -6.36 -26.81
CA TYR A 13 7.65 -7.30 -25.80
C TYR A 13 6.41 -6.75 -25.08
N VAL A 14 6.43 -5.47 -24.68
CA VAL A 14 5.26 -4.82 -24.04
C VAL A 14 4.06 -4.82 -24.99
N GLN A 15 4.26 -4.55 -26.27
CA GLN A 15 3.17 -4.59 -27.26
C GLN A 15 2.61 -6.00 -27.44
N GLU A 16 3.48 -7.03 -27.45
CA GLU A 16 3.04 -8.42 -27.50
C GLU A 16 2.22 -8.79 -26.28
N LEU A 17 2.66 -8.45 -25.06
CA LEU A 17 1.90 -8.66 -23.83
C LEU A 17 0.52 -7.97 -23.89
N LYS A 18 0.47 -6.72 -24.35
CA LYS A 18 -0.81 -6.03 -24.55
C LYS A 18 -1.71 -6.76 -25.57
N SER A 19 -1.15 -7.27 -26.65
CA SER A 19 -1.91 -7.96 -27.70
C SER A 19 -2.59 -9.25 -27.21
N VAL A 20 -2.05 -9.88 -26.19
CA VAL A 20 -2.64 -11.07 -25.55
C VAL A 20 -3.51 -10.75 -24.33
N GLY A 21 -3.82 -9.46 -24.08
CA GLY A 21 -4.79 -9.04 -23.08
C GLY A 21 -4.24 -8.69 -21.70
N VAL A 22 -2.93 -8.37 -21.62
CA VAL A 22 -2.34 -7.84 -20.37
C VAL A 22 -2.76 -6.38 -20.18
N ASP A 23 -3.28 -6.04 -18.99
CA ASP A 23 -3.77 -4.70 -18.65
C ASP A 23 -2.73 -3.83 -17.93
N GLY A 24 -1.72 -4.44 -17.32
CA GLY A 24 -0.70 -3.72 -16.56
C GLY A 24 0.57 -4.52 -16.33
N LEU A 25 1.64 -3.82 -15.97
CA LEU A 25 2.98 -4.38 -15.78
C LEU A 25 3.56 -3.97 -14.43
N ARG A 26 4.12 -4.93 -13.71
CA ARG A 26 5.05 -4.68 -12.61
C ARG A 26 6.48 -4.75 -13.13
N TRP A 27 7.22 -3.71 -12.90
CA TRP A 27 8.63 -3.61 -13.24
C TRP A 27 9.48 -3.94 -12.01
N ASP A 28 10.10 -5.10 -12.06
CA ASP A 28 11.00 -5.57 -11.01
C ASP A 28 12.27 -4.71 -10.98
N ALA A 29 12.79 -4.45 -9.77
CA ALA A 29 14.02 -3.70 -9.57
C ALA A 29 14.08 -2.36 -10.37
N ALA A 30 12.94 -1.70 -10.54
CA ALA A 30 12.81 -0.49 -11.37
C ALA A 30 13.76 0.64 -10.96
N LYS A 31 14.11 0.70 -9.67
CA LYS A 31 15.08 1.67 -9.12
C LYS A 31 16.47 1.67 -9.79
N HIS A 32 16.83 0.58 -10.45
CA HIS A 32 18.12 0.45 -11.14
C HIS A 32 18.12 1.00 -12.56
N ILE A 33 16.95 1.41 -13.05
CA ILE A 33 16.78 2.03 -14.38
C ILE A 33 16.65 3.53 -14.19
N GLY A 34 17.44 4.31 -14.96
CA GLY A 34 17.46 5.75 -14.89
C GLY A 34 16.19 6.42 -15.35
N VAL A 35 16.11 7.71 -15.07
CA VAL A 35 15.07 8.62 -15.53
C VAL A 35 15.66 9.63 -16.53
N PRO A 36 14.86 10.37 -17.31
CA PRO A 36 15.37 11.29 -18.33
C PRO A 36 16.36 12.33 -17.82
N SER A 37 16.20 12.85 -16.60
CA SER A 37 17.19 13.75 -16.00
C SER A 37 18.57 13.13 -15.79
N GLU A 38 18.64 11.81 -15.75
CA GLU A 38 19.87 11.01 -15.69
C GLU A 38 20.35 10.54 -17.08
N GLY A 39 19.65 10.95 -18.13
CA GLY A 39 19.98 10.61 -19.53
C GLY A 39 19.39 9.28 -20.02
N ASP A 40 18.40 8.71 -19.31
CA ASP A 40 17.78 7.45 -19.71
C ASP A 40 16.28 7.64 -20.04
N ASP A 41 15.93 7.54 -21.31
CA ASP A 41 14.56 7.62 -21.84
C ASP A 41 13.80 6.28 -21.78
N PHE A 42 14.30 5.29 -21.05
CA PHE A 42 13.69 3.95 -20.98
C PHE A 42 12.21 4.01 -20.61
N TRP A 43 11.88 4.65 -19.50
CA TRP A 43 10.49 4.71 -19.01
C TRP A 43 9.56 5.39 -20.01
N LYS A 44 9.99 6.50 -20.59
CA LYS A 44 9.24 7.20 -21.63
C LYS A 44 8.96 6.30 -22.83
N SER A 45 9.92 5.46 -23.20
CA SER A 45 9.79 4.55 -24.34
C SER A 45 8.84 3.39 -24.06
N VAL A 46 8.94 2.73 -22.88
CA VAL A 46 8.24 1.47 -22.61
C VAL A 46 6.83 1.64 -22.04
N THR A 47 6.49 2.81 -21.50
CA THR A 47 5.20 3.04 -20.84
C THR A 47 4.12 3.69 -21.72
N GLN A 48 4.43 3.99 -22.98
CA GLN A 48 3.54 4.71 -23.90
C GLN A 48 2.34 3.89 -24.45
N TYR A 49 2.19 2.64 -24.06
CA TYR A 49 1.23 1.71 -24.69
C TYR A 49 -0.14 1.65 -24.01
N GLY A 50 -0.41 2.53 -23.04
CA GLY A 50 -1.72 2.63 -22.37
C GLY A 50 -2.00 1.45 -21.42
N LEU A 51 -0.94 0.80 -20.89
CA LEU A 51 -1.03 -0.17 -19.80
C LEU A 51 -0.84 0.55 -18.47
N TYR A 52 -1.42 0.00 -17.39
CA TYR A 52 -1.03 0.41 -16.05
C TYR A 52 0.39 -0.07 -15.76
N ASN A 53 1.25 0.82 -15.29
CA ASN A 53 2.63 0.47 -14.99
C ASN A 53 2.96 0.85 -13.55
N TYR A 54 3.58 -0.06 -12.80
CA TYR A 54 4.22 0.29 -11.54
C TYR A 54 5.59 -0.35 -11.41
N GLY A 55 6.48 0.36 -10.74
CA GLY A 55 7.85 -0.08 -10.48
C GLY A 55 8.08 -0.40 -9.02
N GLU A 56 8.87 -1.45 -8.78
CA GLU A 56 9.42 -1.71 -7.47
C GLU A 56 10.57 -0.73 -7.22
N ILE A 57 10.29 0.23 -6.35
CA ILE A 57 11.28 1.20 -5.89
C ILE A 57 11.46 0.99 -4.39
N LEU A 58 12.45 0.17 -4.03
CA LEU A 58 12.80 -0.06 -2.64
C LEU A 58 13.73 1.04 -2.17
N GLY A 59 13.44 1.61 -1.00
CA GLY A 59 14.32 2.54 -0.32
C GLY A 59 15.49 1.81 0.36
N GLY A 60 16.69 2.34 0.24
CA GLY A 60 17.90 1.85 0.92
C GLY A 60 19.00 2.91 0.93
N PRO A 61 20.01 2.81 1.82
CA PRO A 61 21.03 3.85 1.96
C PRO A 61 21.89 4.05 0.70
N ASP A 62 22.01 3.02 -0.13
CA ASP A 62 22.79 3.06 -1.37
C ASP A 62 21.91 3.32 -2.60
N ASP A 63 20.65 3.64 -2.41
CA ASP A 63 19.69 3.80 -3.48
C ASP A 63 19.63 5.26 -3.91
N ARG A 64 19.92 5.53 -5.17
CA ARG A 64 19.87 6.87 -5.76
C ARG A 64 18.48 7.52 -5.68
N SER A 65 17.41 6.74 -5.53
CA SER A 65 16.03 7.24 -5.36
C SER A 65 15.68 7.59 -3.91
N THR A 66 16.38 7.03 -2.91
CA THR A 66 16.00 7.18 -1.48
C THR A 66 16.26 8.54 -0.88
N GLY A 67 17.19 9.27 -1.40
CA GLY A 67 17.53 10.63 -0.92
C GLY A 67 17.17 11.73 -1.90
N ASN A 68 16.64 11.38 -3.07
CA ASN A 68 16.35 12.31 -4.14
C ASN A 68 14.86 12.33 -4.48
N GLU A 69 14.15 13.26 -3.87
CA GLU A 69 12.71 13.45 -4.09
C GLU A 69 12.38 13.81 -5.54
N ASP A 70 13.28 14.51 -6.24
CA ASP A 70 13.07 14.94 -7.61
C ASP A 70 13.12 13.75 -8.57
N ILE A 71 14.07 12.83 -8.37
CA ILE A 71 14.13 11.57 -9.14
C ILE A 71 12.89 10.73 -8.87
N MET A 72 12.45 10.64 -7.60
CA MET A 72 11.24 9.89 -7.27
C MET A 72 9.99 10.48 -7.92
N LYS A 73 9.86 11.79 -7.93
CA LYS A 73 8.78 12.49 -8.64
C LYS A 73 8.84 12.23 -10.14
N GLU A 74 10.02 12.24 -10.74
CA GLU A 74 10.20 11.97 -12.16
C GLU A 74 9.81 10.53 -12.55
N TYR A 75 10.10 9.52 -11.71
CA TYR A 75 9.55 8.16 -11.93
C TYR A 75 8.02 8.21 -12.06
N THR A 76 7.35 9.04 -11.23
CA THR A 76 5.88 9.08 -11.22
C THR A 76 5.25 9.77 -12.46
N ASP A 77 6.04 10.41 -13.30
CA ASP A 77 5.58 10.85 -14.62
C ASP A 77 5.30 9.67 -15.56
N TYR A 78 5.93 8.52 -15.32
CA TYR A 78 5.88 7.34 -16.20
C TYR A 78 5.20 6.13 -15.56
N ILE A 79 5.48 5.88 -14.27
CA ILE A 79 5.04 4.68 -13.55
C ILE A 79 4.49 5.07 -12.17
N SER A 80 3.62 4.24 -11.61
CA SER A 80 3.35 4.26 -10.17
C SER A 80 4.49 3.57 -9.42
N VAL A 81 4.71 3.91 -8.15
CA VAL A 81 5.86 3.43 -7.38
C VAL A 81 5.44 2.83 -6.04
N THR A 82 6.17 1.82 -5.59
CA THR A 82 5.95 1.24 -4.26
C THR A 82 6.44 2.18 -3.17
N ASP A 83 5.66 2.35 -2.10
CA ASP A 83 6.09 3.04 -0.87
C ASP A 83 6.50 2.02 0.20
N SER A 84 7.66 1.42 0.00
CA SER A 84 8.20 0.36 0.88
C SER A 84 8.55 0.86 2.27
N ASN A 85 9.00 2.11 2.40
CA ASN A 85 9.30 2.72 3.69
C ASN A 85 8.03 2.90 4.52
N TYR A 86 6.93 3.31 3.91
CA TYR A 86 5.65 3.39 4.60
C TYR A 86 5.14 2.01 5.00
N GLY A 87 5.23 1.02 4.11
CA GLY A 87 4.90 -0.37 4.44
C GLY A 87 5.68 -0.90 5.64
N LYS A 88 6.97 -0.58 5.73
CA LYS A 88 7.82 -0.93 6.88
C LYS A 88 7.33 -0.24 8.15
N GLU A 89 7.06 1.07 8.11
CA GLU A 89 6.55 1.82 9.25
C GLU A 89 5.24 1.25 9.79
N LEU A 90 4.30 0.92 8.90
CA LEU A 90 3.04 0.30 9.28
C LEU A 90 3.26 -1.00 10.04
N ARG A 91 4.07 -1.92 9.49
CA ARG A 91 4.35 -3.21 10.13
C ARG A 91 5.03 -3.06 11.48
N ASP A 92 6.08 -2.25 11.55
CA ASP A 92 6.88 -2.08 12.76
C ASP A 92 6.07 -1.43 13.87
N SER A 93 5.25 -0.43 13.54
CA SER A 93 4.38 0.23 14.51
C SER A 93 3.38 -0.76 15.11
N PHE A 94 2.62 -1.48 14.29
CA PHE A 94 1.67 -2.45 14.81
C PHE A 94 2.32 -3.64 15.50
N ASN A 95 3.51 -4.06 15.05
CA ASN A 95 4.27 -5.11 15.74
C ASN A 95 4.75 -4.66 17.14
N SER A 96 4.98 -3.37 17.32
CA SER A 96 5.27 -2.78 18.63
C SER A 96 4.02 -2.45 19.46
N GLY A 97 2.83 -2.76 18.97
CA GLY A 97 1.56 -2.48 19.63
C GLY A 97 1.08 -1.02 19.52
N LYS A 98 1.62 -0.25 18.59
CA LYS A 98 1.30 1.18 18.41
C LYS A 98 0.66 1.44 17.05
N ALA A 99 -0.17 2.49 16.98
CA ALA A 99 -0.61 3.04 15.72
C ALA A 99 0.54 3.82 15.04
N PRO A 100 0.76 3.67 13.73
CA PRO A 100 1.74 4.47 12.99
C PRO A 100 1.39 5.96 13.02
N THR A 101 2.39 6.81 13.12
CA THR A 101 2.20 8.26 13.24
C THR A 101 2.22 8.99 11.90
N SER A 102 2.90 8.43 10.91
CA SER A 102 2.96 8.98 9.55
C SER A 102 1.72 8.59 8.74
N SER A 103 1.31 9.48 7.87
CA SER A 103 0.22 9.24 6.91
C SER A 103 0.70 8.67 5.57
N GLY A 104 2.01 8.54 5.37
CA GLY A 104 2.67 8.03 4.18
C GLY A 104 4.07 8.62 4.07
N ASN A 105 4.99 7.92 3.41
CA ASN A 105 6.34 8.46 3.23
C ASN A 105 6.41 9.38 2.01
N TRP A 106 6.10 8.89 0.82
CA TRP A 106 6.19 9.69 -0.40
C TRP A 106 5.02 10.67 -0.57
N SER A 107 3.85 10.37 -0.03
CA SER A 107 2.72 11.31 -0.05
C SER A 107 2.99 12.55 0.78
N GLU A 108 3.66 12.43 1.92
CA GLU A 108 4.09 13.57 2.75
C GLU A 108 5.16 14.44 2.06
N LYS A 109 5.86 13.88 1.06
CA LYS A 109 6.83 14.57 0.20
C LYS A 109 6.21 15.10 -1.10
N GLY A 110 4.90 15.05 -1.23
CA GLY A 110 4.15 15.65 -2.33
C GLY A 110 3.94 14.78 -3.55
N ILE A 111 4.18 13.46 -3.47
CA ILE A 111 3.77 12.52 -4.52
C ILE A 111 2.28 12.20 -4.35
N SER A 112 1.52 12.30 -5.44
CA SER A 112 0.10 11.98 -5.42
C SER A 112 -0.17 10.52 -5.07
N ASN A 113 -1.15 10.29 -4.20
CA ASN A 113 -1.56 8.95 -3.80
C ASN A 113 -1.91 8.03 -4.98
N GLU A 114 -2.43 8.56 -6.07
CA GLU A 114 -2.75 7.77 -7.27
C GLU A 114 -1.50 7.19 -7.98
N LYS A 115 -0.32 7.65 -7.61
CA LYS A 115 0.97 7.16 -8.08
C LYS A 115 1.67 6.25 -7.07
N LEU A 116 1.02 5.93 -5.95
CA LEU A 116 1.60 5.16 -4.86
C LEU A 116 0.92 3.80 -4.70
N LEU A 117 1.75 2.77 -4.50
CA LEU A 117 1.32 1.46 -4.09
C LEU A 117 1.67 1.25 -2.61
N TYR A 118 0.63 0.98 -1.80
CA TYR A 118 0.76 0.68 -0.38
C TYR A 118 0.56 -0.80 -0.12
N TRP A 119 1.32 -1.35 0.81
CA TRP A 119 1.26 -2.75 1.19
C TRP A 119 1.76 -2.94 2.63
N GLY A 120 1.21 -3.92 3.33
CA GLY A 120 1.67 -4.29 4.67
C GLY A 120 2.81 -5.31 4.62
N GLU A 121 2.79 -6.22 3.65
CA GLU A 121 3.72 -7.33 3.47
C GLU A 121 3.89 -7.62 1.98
N SER A 122 5.07 -8.11 1.60
CA SER A 122 5.37 -8.56 0.25
C SER A 122 6.05 -9.93 0.26
N HIS A 123 6.24 -10.53 -0.91
CA HIS A 123 7.00 -11.77 -1.07
C HIS A 123 8.43 -11.61 -0.55
N ASP A 124 9.04 -10.45 -0.72
CA ASP A 124 10.39 -10.19 -0.24
C ASP A 124 10.45 -10.07 1.27
N THR A 125 9.54 -9.31 1.90
CA THR A 125 9.53 -9.21 3.36
C THR A 125 9.20 -10.53 4.04
N TRP A 126 8.45 -11.41 3.36
CA TRP A 126 8.14 -12.75 3.85
C TRP A 126 9.32 -13.73 3.71
N SER A 127 10.03 -13.71 2.58
CA SER A 127 11.00 -14.73 2.20
C SER A 127 12.47 -14.32 2.32
N ASN A 128 12.75 -13.05 2.51
CA ASN A 128 14.11 -12.54 2.63
C ASN A 128 14.58 -12.43 4.08
N ASN A 129 15.91 -12.26 4.23
CA ASN A 129 16.57 -12.17 5.51
C ASN A 129 16.34 -10.83 6.22
N LYS A 130 16.69 -10.80 7.48
CA LYS A 130 16.46 -9.75 8.50
C LYS A 130 16.79 -8.32 8.09
N ASP A 131 17.67 -8.11 7.13
CA ASP A 131 18.22 -6.79 6.81
C ASP A 131 17.26 -5.88 6.00
N TRP A 132 16.15 -6.43 5.48
CA TRP A 132 15.23 -5.73 4.59
C TRP A 132 13.85 -5.45 5.19
N GLY A 133 13.73 -5.45 6.52
CA GLY A 133 12.44 -5.19 7.17
C GLY A 133 11.45 -6.35 6.97
N PHE A 134 11.89 -7.55 7.30
CA PHE A 134 11.13 -8.78 7.15
C PHE A 134 9.85 -8.81 8.00
N SER A 135 8.90 -9.61 7.55
CA SER A 135 7.59 -9.77 8.18
C SER A 135 7.27 -11.21 8.62
N ASN A 136 8.15 -12.16 8.32
CA ASN A 136 7.92 -13.59 8.53
C ASN A 136 7.77 -14.01 10.01
N GLU A 137 8.26 -13.22 10.94
CA GLU A 137 8.06 -13.42 12.39
C GLU A 137 6.87 -12.61 12.95
N MET A 138 6.24 -11.78 12.12
CA MET A 138 5.07 -10.99 12.53
C MET A 138 3.79 -11.81 12.40
N SER A 139 2.88 -11.66 13.36
CA SER A 139 1.59 -12.31 13.29
C SER A 139 0.75 -11.80 12.11
N GLN A 140 -0.18 -12.63 11.62
CA GLN A 140 -1.12 -12.22 10.59
C GLN A 140 -1.91 -10.98 11.02
N ASN A 141 -2.31 -10.87 12.28
CA ASN A 141 -3.01 -9.71 12.84
C ASN A 141 -2.23 -8.39 12.67
N VAL A 142 -0.90 -8.41 12.82
CA VAL A 142 -0.06 -7.23 12.59
C VAL A 142 -0.13 -6.80 11.13
N ILE A 143 -0.05 -7.77 10.23
CA ILE A 143 -0.11 -7.52 8.78
C ILE A 143 -1.50 -7.04 8.35
N ASP A 144 -2.56 -7.60 8.90
CA ASP A 144 -3.94 -7.19 8.60
C ASP A 144 -4.20 -5.74 9.06
N ARG A 145 -3.68 -5.35 10.23
CA ARG A 145 -3.74 -3.94 10.69
C ARG A 145 -2.97 -3.01 9.76
N ALA A 146 -1.76 -3.39 9.36
CA ALA A 146 -0.97 -2.63 8.40
C ALA A 146 -1.70 -2.50 7.05
N TYR A 147 -2.28 -3.59 6.56
CA TYR A 147 -3.07 -3.58 5.33
C TYR A 147 -4.34 -2.74 5.45
N ALA A 148 -5.04 -2.81 6.58
CA ALA A 148 -6.24 -2.03 6.81
C ALA A 148 -5.98 -0.52 6.72
N VAL A 149 -4.85 -0.05 7.28
CA VAL A 149 -4.43 1.35 7.10
C VAL A 149 -4.07 1.63 5.65
N ALA A 150 -3.23 0.79 5.02
CA ALA A 150 -2.80 0.98 3.64
C ALA A 150 -4.00 1.07 2.67
N ALA A 151 -4.93 0.10 2.77
CA ALA A 151 -6.08 -0.01 1.87
C ALA A 151 -7.21 1.00 2.16
N SER A 152 -7.21 1.64 3.32
CA SER A 152 -8.22 2.66 3.64
C SER A 152 -7.92 4.04 3.04
N ARG A 153 -6.72 4.26 2.52
CA ARG A 153 -6.28 5.54 1.97
C ARG A 153 -6.90 5.81 0.60
N ASN A 154 -7.15 7.08 0.32
CA ASN A 154 -7.76 7.51 -0.95
C ASN A 154 -6.77 7.44 -2.10
N LYS A 155 -7.24 6.93 -3.25
CA LYS A 155 -6.51 6.88 -4.53
C LYS A 155 -5.26 5.99 -4.58
N VAL A 156 -4.80 5.40 -3.48
CA VAL A 156 -3.67 4.48 -3.51
C VAL A 156 -4.06 3.15 -4.16
N THR A 157 -3.10 2.47 -4.76
CA THR A 157 -3.24 1.06 -5.08
C THR A 157 -2.79 0.24 -3.87
N ALA A 158 -3.67 -0.53 -3.26
CA ALA A 158 -3.33 -1.38 -2.12
C ALA A 158 -3.07 -2.81 -2.58
N LEU A 159 -1.93 -3.36 -2.20
CA LEU A 159 -1.53 -4.73 -2.52
C LEU A 159 -1.62 -5.62 -1.27
N TYR A 160 -2.36 -6.71 -1.37
CA TYR A 160 -2.42 -7.76 -0.35
C TYR A 160 -1.54 -8.94 -0.74
N PHE A 161 -0.68 -9.38 0.17
CA PHE A 161 0.16 -10.56 -0.03
C PHE A 161 -0.45 -11.78 0.69
N SER A 162 -0.77 -12.83 -0.07
CA SER A 162 -1.21 -14.10 0.48
C SER A 162 0.01 -14.96 0.83
N ARG A 163 0.24 -15.17 2.13
CA ARG A 163 1.39 -15.94 2.62
C ARG A 163 1.39 -17.35 2.05
N PRO A 164 2.50 -17.81 1.47
CA PRO A 164 2.68 -19.19 1.10
C PRO A 164 2.88 -20.08 2.36
N SER A 165 2.98 -21.39 2.15
CA SER A 165 3.11 -22.37 3.23
C SER A 165 4.45 -22.30 4.00
N SER A 166 5.46 -21.67 3.41
CA SER A 166 6.82 -21.58 3.98
C SER A 166 7.41 -20.19 3.78
N THR A 167 8.28 -19.79 4.69
CA THR A 167 9.18 -18.62 4.54
C THR A 167 10.42 -18.95 3.72
N ASN A 168 10.74 -20.24 3.55
CA ASN A 168 11.84 -20.66 2.69
C ASN A 168 11.33 -20.79 1.25
N LYS A 169 11.73 -19.85 0.39
CA LYS A 169 11.35 -19.81 -1.02
C LYS A 169 11.74 -21.05 -1.81
N GLU A 170 12.80 -21.76 -1.42
CA GLU A 170 13.23 -23.00 -2.06
C GLU A 170 12.30 -24.18 -1.75
N SER A 171 11.56 -24.09 -0.64
CA SER A 171 10.57 -25.10 -0.24
C SER A 171 9.20 -24.90 -0.88
N ILE A 172 8.95 -23.74 -1.49
CA ILE A 172 7.67 -23.42 -2.14
C ILE A 172 7.71 -23.90 -3.58
N LYS A 173 6.76 -24.77 -3.96
CA LYS A 173 6.66 -25.27 -5.33
C LYS A 173 5.82 -24.32 -6.19
N MET A 174 6.23 -24.18 -7.45
CA MET A 174 5.42 -23.46 -8.43
C MET A 174 4.01 -24.08 -8.52
N GLY A 175 2.98 -23.23 -8.44
CA GLY A 175 1.58 -23.69 -8.45
C GLY A 175 1.06 -24.12 -7.07
N GLU A 176 1.87 -24.08 -6.01
CA GLU A 176 1.40 -24.32 -4.65
C GLU A 176 0.43 -23.21 -4.21
N LYS A 177 -0.70 -23.62 -3.64
CA LYS A 177 -1.73 -22.69 -3.18
C LYS A 177 -1.26 -21.97 -1.91
N GLY A 178 -1.29 -20.66 -1.93
CA GLY A 178 -1.07 -19.82 -0.75
C GLY A 178 -2.28 -19.78 0.20
N SER A 179 -2.14 -19.01 1.27
CA SER A 179 -3.22 -18.74 2.22
C SER A 179 -4.43 -18.11 1.53
N THR A 180 -5.63 -18.48 2.01
CA THR A 180 -6.90 -17.85 1.61
C THR A 180 -7.33 -16.75 2.57
N HIS A 181 -6.43 -16.27 3.43
CA HIS A 181 -6.75 -15.27 4.46
C HIS A 181 -7.29 -13.95 3.90
N TYR A 182 -7.03 -13.64 2.63
CA TYR A 182 -7.64 -12.49 1.94
C TYR A 182 -9.19 -12.54 1.92
N THR A 183 -9.79 -13.68 2.23
CA THR A 183 -11.25 -13.83 2.39
C THR A 183 -11.73 -13.63 3.83
N SER A 184 -10.84 -13.35 4.79
CA SER A 184 -11.23 -13.01 6.16
C SER A 184 -12.14 -11.79 6.19
N SER A 185 -12.94 -11.67 7.25
CA SER A 185 -13.89 -10.57 7.39
C SER A 185 -13.16 -9.22 7.31
N GLU A 186 -12.05 -9.09 8.03
CA GLU A 186 -11.25 -7.87 8.09
C GLU A 186 -10.76 -7.44 6.71
N VAL A 187 -10.08 -8.34 6.00
CA VAL A 187 -9.51 -8.03 4.67
C VAL A 187 -10.62 -7.78 3.64
N ALA A 188 -11.66 -8.60 3.65
CA ALA A 188 -12.77 -8.45 2.71
C ALA A 188 -13.54 -7.13 2.92
N GLN A 189 -13.78 -6.72 4.16
CA GLN A 189 -14.51 -5.49 4.45
C GLN A 189 -13.67 -4.24 4.17
N ILE A 190 -12.36 -4.27 4.43
CA ILE A 190 -11.50 -3.13 4.06
C ILE A 190 -11.41 -2.94 2.55
N ASN A 191 -11.38 -4.02 1.76
CA ASN A 191 -11.43 -3.95 0.30
C ASN A 191 -12.75 -3.38 -0.21
N LYS A 192 -13.88 -3.78 0.40
CA LYS A 192 -15.20 -3.17 0.09
C LYS A 192 -15.24 -1.69 0.45
N PHE A 193 -14.67 -1.31 1.59
CA PHE A 193 -14.56 0.08 2.00
C PHE A 193 -13.73 0.89 1.00
N HIS A 194 -12.56 0.37 0.60
CA HIS A 194 -11.71 1.01 -0.40
C HIS A 194 -12.49 1.34 -1.68
N ASN A 195 -13.18 0.36 -2.24
CA ASN A 195 -13.96 0.53 -3.46
C ASN A 195 -15.17 1.46 -3.28
N ALA A 196 -15.89 1.35 -2.15
CA ALA A 196 -17.06 2.18 -1.88
C ALA A 196 -16.72 3.65 -1.61
N MET A 197 -15.49 3.92 -1.16
CA MET A 197 -15.01 5.26 -0.86
C MET A 197 -14.14 5.86 -1.97
N ASP A 198 -14.08 5.23 -3.13
CA ASP A 198 -13.30 5.75 -4.26
C ASP A 198 -13.66 7.20 -4.58
N GLY A 199 -12.63 8.01 -4.86
CA GLY A 199 -12.75 9.44 -5.14
C GLY A 199 -13.07 10.34 -3.93
N LYS A 200 -13.41 9.79 -2.75
CA LYS A 200 -13.65 10.59 -1.54
C LYS A 200 -12.32 10.92 -0.86
N ALA A 201 -12.07 12.20 -0.60
CA ALA A 201 -10.88 12.63 0.15
C ALA A 201 -10.78 11.91 1.51
N ASP A 202 -9.58 11.61 1.94
CA ASP A 202 -9.32 11.02 3.25
C ASP A 202 -8.65 12.02 4.20
N TYR A 203 -8.80 11.77 5.48
CA TYR A 203 -8.06 12.42 6.55
C TYR A 203 -7.50 11.34 7.48
N TYR A 204 -6.20 11.37 7.70
CA TYR A 204 -5.49 10.46 8.60
C TYR A 204 -5.20 11.16 9.92
N THR A 205 -5.51 10.51 11.03
CA THR A 205 -5.10 10.98 12.37
C THR A 205 -4.79 9.79 13.27
N VAL A 206 -4.07 10.03 14.35
CA VAL A 206 -3.86 9.08 15.43
C VAL A 206 -4.56 9.61 16.67
N SER A 207 -5.51 8.85 17.18
CA SER A 207 -6.33 9.22 18.31
C SER A 207 -6.64 7.98 19.16
N ASP A 208 -6.57 8.10 20.50
CA ASP A 208 -6.84 7.01 21.44
C ASP A 208 -6.10 5.70 21.11
N GLY A 209 -4.82 5.80 20.71
CA GLY A 209 -3.98 4.66 20.31
C GLY A 209 -4.41 3.95 19.04
N CYS A 210 -5.25 4.59 18.23
CA CYS A 210 -5.75 4.07 16.96
C CYS A 210 -5.27 4.92 15.78
N SER A 211 -5.00 4.28 14.65
CA SER A 211 -5.03 4.94 13.35
C SER A 211 -6.47 5.14 12.92
N VAL A 212 -6.83 6.36 12.57
CA VAL A 212 -8.18 6.72 12.16
C VAL A 212 -8.14 7.33 10.77
N ILE A 213 -8.80 6.71 9.83
CA ILE A 213 -8.92 7.19 8.46
C ILE A 213 -10.39 7.49 8.19
N THR A 214 -10.71 8.78 8.05
CA THR A 214 -12.06 9.23 7.72
C THR A 214 -12.15 9.60 6.23
N ARG A 215 -13.30 9.36 5.62
CA ARG A 215 -13.56 9.66 4.20
C ARG A 215 -14.66 10.72 4.10
N LYS A 216 -14.41 11.77 3.32
CA LYS A 216 -15.30 12.93 3.21
C LYS A 216 -16.72 12.52 2.77
N ASP A 217 -17.71 12.89 3.56
CA ASP A 217 -19.11 12.49 3.37
C ASP A 217 -19.29 10.97 3.24
N GLY A 218 -18.47 10.22 3.97
CA GLY A 218 -18.39 8.76 3.94
C GLY A 218 -18.22 8.15 5.31
N GLY A 219 -17.60 6.98 5.33
CA GLY A 219 -17.31 6.21 6.54
C GLY A 219 -15.94 6.48 7.14
N ALA A 220 -15.56 5.60 8.06
CA ALA A 220 -14.26 5.61 8.70
C ALA A 220 -13.69 4.19 8.85
N VAL A 221 -12.37 4.10 8.93
CA VAL A 221 -11.63 2.90 9.35
C VAL A 221 -10.85 3.26 10.61
N ILE A 222 -10.99 2.44 11.62
CA ILE A 222 -10.30 2.60 12.92
C ILE A 222 -9.48 1.35 13.16
N VAL A 223 -8.18 1.50 13.30
CA VAL A 223 -7.24 0.40 13.52
C VAL A 223 -6.48 0.62 14.81
N LYS A 224 -6.83 -0.16 15.85
CA LYS A 224 -6.17 -0.07 17.15
C LYS A 224 -4.73 -0.58 17.07
N GLY A 225 -3.81 0.09 17.75
CA GLY A 225 -2.39 -0.30 17.81
C GLY A 225 -2.21 -1.71 18.37
N SER A 226 -2.97 -2.05 19.42
CA SER A 226 -2.98 -3.38 20.02
C SER A 226 -4.29 -3.64 20.80
N GLY A 227 -4.61 -4.92 21.02
CA GLY A 227 -5.77 -5.32 21.80
C GLY A 227 -7.11 -4.95 21.17
N SER A 228 -8.15 -4.93 22.00
CA SER A 228 -9.54 -4.57 21.70
C SER A 228 -10.11 -3.70 22.83
N GLY A 229 -11.38 -3.32 22.74
CA GLY A 229 -12.08 -2.58 23.78
C GLY A 229 -12.74 -1.30 23.28
N GLU A 230 -13.24 -0.51 24.21
CA GLU A 230 -13.87 0.78 23.92
C GLU A 230 -12.85 1.76 23.35
N VAL A 231 -13.30 2.57 22.41
CA VAL A 231 -12.54 3.66 21.79
C VAL A 231 -13.39 4.89 21.62
N SER A 232 -12.76 6.05 21.77
CA SER A 232 -13.36 7.35 21.46
C SER A 232 -12.32 8.18 20.71
N VAL A 233 -12.40 8.13 19.39
CA VAL A 233 -11.40 8.72 18.50
C VAL A 233 -11.91 9.98 17.82
N GLU A 234 -11.01 10.78 17.30
CA GLU A 234 -11.32 11.98 16.54
C GLU A 234 -11.99 11.64 15.19
N ASN A 235 -13.08 12.33 14.85
CA ASN A 235 -13.59 12.38 13.48
C ASN A 235 -12.74 13.39 12.69
N GLY A 236 -11.58 12.94 12.20
CA GLY A 236 -10.59 13.77 11.56
C GLY A 236 -11.16 14.59 10.39
N GLY A 237 -10.93 15.91 10.43
CA GLY A 237 -11.50 16.84 9.48
C GLY A 237 -13.03 16.93 9.48
N GLY A 238 -13.74 16.23 10.38
CA GLY A 238 -15.20 16.10 10.35
C GLY A 238 -15.68 15.31 9.13
N TYR A 239 -14.83 14.45 8.57
CA TYR A 239 -15.08 13.82 7.26
C TYR A 239 -16.08 12.67 7.32
N ALA A 240 -16.04 11.85 8.38
CA ALA A 240 -17.01 10.77 8.50
C ALA A 240 -18.40 11.35 8.82
N LYS A 241 -19.41 10.88 8.11
CA LYS A 241 -20.77 11.38 8.21
C LYS A 241 -21.38 11.04 9.59
N PRO A 242 -21.89 12.03 10.35
CA PRO A 242 -22.55 11.79 11.61
C PRO A 242 -23.72 10.82 11.52
N GLY A 243 -23.87 9.96 12.54
CA GLY A 243 -24.92 8.96 12.60
C GLY A 243 -24.55 7.79 13.50
N THR A 244 -25.42 6.79 13.54
CA THR A 244 -25.19 5.52 14.23
C THR A 244 -25.01 4.43 13.17
N TYR A 245 -23.95 3.67 13.28
CA TYR A 245 -23.54 2.69 12.28
C TYR A 245 -23.21 1.35 12.92
N THR A 246 -23.35 0.28 12.17
CA THR A 246 -22.86 -1.04 12.53
C THR A 246 -21.49 -1.25 11.89
N ASP A 247 -20.48 -1.59 12.70
CA ASP A 247 -19.16 -1.96 12.17
C ASP A 247 -19.26 -3.22 11.34
N ALA A 248 -18.72 -3.17 10.13
CA ALA A 248 -18.82 -4.24 9.16
C ALA A 248 -17.96 -5.47 9.51
N VAL A 249 -17.01 -5.34 10.43
CA VAL A 249 -16.12 -6.43 10.87
C VAL A 249 -16.65 -7.08 12.13
N SER A 250 -16.88 -6.30 13.18
CA SER A 250 -17.29 -6.82 14.51
C SER A 250 -18.80 -6.96 14.70
N GLY A 251 -19.60 -6.22 13.93
CA GLY A 251 -21.04 -6.10 14.15
C GLY A 251 -21.43 -5.16 15.30
N ASN A 252 -20.47 -4.53 15.95
CA ASN A 252 -20.71 -3.60 17.04
C ASN A 252 -21.26 -2.27 16.55
N THR A 253 -21.96 -1.56 17.43
CA THR A 253 -22.51 -0.24 17.13
C THR A 253 -21.47 0.85 17.38
N PHE A 254 -21.32 1.74 16.42
CA PHE A 254 -20.51 2.96 16.50
C PHE A 254 -21.37 4.19 16.34
N THR A 255 -21.07 5.22 17.12
CA THR A 255 -21.68 6.55 17.00
C THR A 255 -20.68 7.54 16.47
N ILE A 256 -21.01 8.21 15.38
CA ILE A 256 -20.22 9.26 14.73
C ILE A 256 -20.90 10.60 14.99
N THR A 257 -20.17 11.54 15.57
CA THR A 257 -20.56 12.95 15.67
C THR A 257 -19.74 13.79 14.71
N SER A 258 -19.92 15.10 14.69
CA SER A 258 -19.07 16.00 13.91
C SER A 258 -17.59 15.97 14.33
N SER A 259 -17.29 15.58 15.55
CA SER A 259 -15.93 15.64 16.14
C SER A 259 -15.39 14.30 16.63
N THR A 260 -16.23 13.31 16.90
CA THR A 260 -15.82 12.05 17.52
C THR A 260 -16.45 10.84 16.87
N ILE A 261 -15.77 9.69 16.98
CA ILE A 261 -16.27 8.37 16.63
C ILE A 261 -16.06 7.48 17.85
N SER A 262 -17.11 6.86 18.38
CA SER A 262 -17.04 6.03 19.58
C SER A 262 -17.77 4.71 19.41
N GLY A 263 -17.21 3.66 20.00
CA GLY A 263 -17.73 2.29 19.97
C GLY A 263 -16.75 1.31 20.58
N THR A 264 -16.92 0.01 20.29
CA THR A 264 -16.06 -1.07 20.80
C THR A 264 -15.45 -1.84 19.64
N ILE A 265 -14.10 -1.96 19.64
CA ILE A 265 -13.32 -2.77 18.70
C ILE A 265 -13.01 -4.12 19.32
#